data_7bfee262ccec2af99d3e54d5f7a154a2
#
_entry.id   7bfee262ccec2af99d3e54d5f7a154a2
#
_cell.length_a   1.000
_cell.length_b   1.000
_cell.length_c   1.000
_cell.angle_alpha   90.00
_cell.angle_beta   90.00
_cell.angle_gamma   90.00
#
_symmetry.space_group_name_H-M   'P 1'
#
loop_
_entity.id
_entity.type
_entity.pdbx_description
1 polymer ?
#
loop_
_entity_poly.entity_id
_entity_poly.type
_entity_poly.pdbx_seq_one_letter_code
_entity_poly.pdbx_strand_id
1 'polypeptide(L)'
;MKLRYLVLPVLALGGIALTVYTIRQMAKPIPPPAIPIEPNASPYRSRLAGIGTVEPESEVIEIGAPAAGIIEVVAVVEGQPVKAGDLLFTVDTREVRQKLAVAEAEVATAKARLAQLDARPRAEDVARAAALVAARQASLSDAKDRLARFDRVGANEELAPNERPSLVYAVERAAADLAAAEADLAQAKVGTYPEDRAAAEADVRLAEARRDDAAGALARREVRSPIAGTVLEVEVRLGTYASSGPQAPRLVTIGDLEPLQVRVDIDELDLWRFRPDGRAVAMLRGSGKREFPLRFVRMVPQVTPKRTLSGEMGERMDTRVMQAIYAIEGDARPLMPGQVVDVFIEAEEGSAAGAVDDGVR
;
A
#
# COMPACT_ATOMS: atom_id res chain seq x y z
N MET A 1 -58.73 38.46 -69.49
CA MET A 1 -59.44 37.50 -68.54
C MET A 1 -58.94 36.02 -68.65
N LYS A 2 -57.88 35.66 -69.38
CA LYS A 2 -57.52 34.25 -69.63
C LYS A 2 -56.35 33.75 -68.78
N LEU A 3 -55.64 34.61 -68.01
CA LEU A 3 -54.45 34.23 -67.24
C LEU A 3 -54.77 33.53 -65.89
N ARG A 4 -56.00 33.79 -65.36
CA ARG A 4 -56.41 33.17 -64.05
C ARG A 4 -56.69 31.66 -64.11
N TYR A 5 -57.05 31.16 -65.32
CA TYR A 5 -57.31 29.72 -65.48
C TYR A 5 -56.03 28.85 -65.59
N LEU A 6 -54.89 29.48 -65.85
CA LEU A 6 -53.62 28.72 -65.98
C LEU A 6 -52.87 28.61 -64.63
N VAL A 7 -53.10 29.51 -63.70
CA VAL A 7 -52.41 29.53 -62.42
C VAL A 7 -52.81 28.35 -61.52
N LEU A 8 -54.05 27.97 -61.46
CA LEU A 8 -54.54 26.85 -60.67
C LEU A 8 -53.98 25.50 -61.07
N PRO A 9 -53.96 25.11 -62.37
CA PRO A 9 -53.33 23.83 -62.74
C PRO A 9 -51.81 23.79 -62.54
N VAL A 10 -51.10 24.91 -62.68
CA VAL A 10 -49.65 24.96 -62.41
C VAL A 10 -49.35 24.78 -60.92
N LEU A 11 -50.15 25.40 -60.03
CA LEU A 11 -50.06 25.19 -58.61
C LEU A 11 -50.37 23.73 -58.19
N ALA A 12 -51.38 23.15 -58.81
CA ALA A 12 -51.74 21.74 -58.59
C ALA A 12 -50.58 20.77 -59.01
N LEU A 13 -50.02 21.01 -60.23
CA LEU A 13 -48.84 20.21 -60.68
C LEU A 13 -47.65 20.43 -59.81
N GLY A 14 -47.39 21.65 -59.36
CA GLY A 14 -46.30 21.91 -58.38
C GLY A 14 -46.48 21.17 -57.03
N GLY A 15 -47.75 21.17 -56.53
CA GLY A 15 -48.10 20.41 -55.33
C GLY A 15 -47.96 18.92 -55.49
N ILE A 16 -48.37 18.35 -56.63
CA ILE A 16 -48.19 16.94 -56.95
C ILE A 16 -46.67 16.59 -57.04
N ALA A 17 -45.86 17.40 -57.74
CA ALA A 17 -44.42 17.20 -57.84
C ALA A 17 -43.74 17.27 -56.49
N LEU A 18 -44.15 18.21 -55.62
CA LEU A 18 -43.63 18.32 -54.26
C LEU A 18 -44.01 17.08 -53.41
N THR A 19 -45.23 16.62 -53.53
CA THR A 19 -45.68 15.41 -52.80
C THR A 19 -44.96 14.16 -53.28
N VAL A 20 -44.76 13.98 -54.58
CA VAL A 20 -43.98 12.87 -55.12
C VAL A 20 -42.51 12.96 -54.69
N TYR A 21 -41.95 14.18 -54.65
CA TYR A 21 -40.58 14.39 -54.19
C TYR A 21 -40.43 14.05 -52.68
N THR A 22 -41.36 14.48 -51.84
CA THR A 22 -41.33 14.15 -50.39
C THR A 22 -41.55 12.66 -50.14
N ILE A 23 -42.46 12.01 -50.85
CA ILE A 23 -42.69 10.56 -50.78
C ILE A 23 -41.41 9.80 -51.19
N ARG A 24 -40.73 10.22 -52.29
CA ARG A 24 -39.45 9.61 -52.69
C ARG A 24 -38.32 9.85 -51.69
N GLN A 25 -38.28 10.96 -51.01
CA GLN A 25 -37.31 11.24 -49.92
C GLN A 25 -37.61 10.38 -48.68
N MET A 26 -38.86 10.17 -48.33
CA MET A 26 -39.28 9.33 -47.20
C MET A 26 -39.19 7.83 -47.51
N ALA A 27 -39.24 7.43 -48.79
CA ALA A 27 -39.08 6.05 -49.23
C ALA A 27 -37.61 5.62 -49.38
N LYS A 28 -36.64 6.31 -48.72
CA LYS A 28 -35.29 5.77 -48.63
C LYS A 28 -35.35 4.45 -47.86
N PRO A 29 -34.83 3.35 -48.43
CA PRO A 29 -34.83 2.07 -47.72
C PRO A 29 -34.12 2.28 -46.39
N ILE A 30 -34.78 1.94 -45.30
CA ILE A 30 -34.15 1.86 -43.99
C ILE A 30 -33.00 0.86 -44.16
N PRO A 31 -31.73 1.23 -43.83
CA PRO A 31 -30.63 0.28 -43.92
C PRO A 31 -31.03 -1.00 -43.16
N PRO A 32 -30.78 -2.18 -43.74
CA PRO A 32 -31.12 -3.43 -43.06
C PRO A 32 -30.53 -3.37 -41.66
N PRO A 33 -31.26 -3.82 -40.62
CA PRO A 33 -30.71 -3.89 -39.27
C PRO A 33 -29.40 -4.65 -39.35
N ALA A 34 -28.35 -4.17 -38.64
CA ALA A 34 -27.09 -4.89 -38.54
C ALA A 34 -27.37 -6.36 -38.23
N ILE A 35 -26.77 -7.27 -39.00
CA ILE A 35 -26.97 -8.70 -38.81
C ILE A 35 -26.68 -8.98 -37.32
N PRO A 36 -27.65 -9.46 -36.54
CA PRO A 36 -27.41 -9.80 -35.15
C PRO A 36 -26.25 -10.80 -35.13
N ILE A 37 -25.26 -10.61 -34.26
CA ILE A 37 -24.21 -11.60 -34.04
C ILE A 37 -24.93 -12.89 -33.65
N GLU A 38 -24.82 -13.95 -34.50
CA GLU A 38 -25.44 -15.22 -34.15
C GLU A 38 -24.92 -15.70 -32.81
N PRO A 39 -25.82 -16.04 -31.85
CA PRO A 39 -25.38 -16.58 -30.57
C PRO A 39 -24.58 -17.86 -30.76
N ASN A 40 -23.54 -18.07 -29.98
CA ASN A 40 -22.76 -19.28 -29.99
C ASN A 40 -23.66 -20.52 -29.71
N ALA A 41 -23.53 -21.57 -30.52
CA ALA A 41 -24.26 -22.82 -30.29
C ALA A 41 -23.54 -23.61 -29.18
N SER A 42 -24.29 -24.09 -28.19
CA SER A 42 -23.73 -24.95 -27.14
C SER A 42 -23.33 -26.33 -27.67
N PRO A 43 -22.18 -26.88 -27.27
CA PRO A 43 -21.80 -28.26 -27.59
C PRO A 43 -22.58 -29.31 -26.79
N TYR A 44 -23.27 -28.92 -25.71
CA TYR A 44 -23.97 -29.86 -24.82
C TYR A 44 -25.48 -29.90 -25.06
N ARG A 45 -26.08 -31.09 -24.95
CA ARG A 45 -27.55 -31.29 -25.10
C ARG A 45 -28.32 -30.64 -23.92
N SER A 46 -27.90 -30.98 -22.69
CA SER A 46 -28.40 -30.31 -21.48
C SER A 46 -27.32 -29.33 -21.00
N ARG A 47 -27.69 -28.07 -20.89
CA ARG A 47 -26.72 -27.01 -20.62
C ARG A 47 -27.27 -25.94 -19.69
N LEU A 48 -26.36 -25.33 -18.95
CA LEU A 48 -26.50 -23.99 -18.40
C LEU A 48 -25.71 -23.04 -19.30
N ALA A 49 -26.33 -21.95 -19.70
CA ALA A 49 -25.65 -20.86 -20.40
C ALA A 49 -25.44 -19.71 -19.43
N GLY A 50 -24.21 -19.24 -19.32
CA GLY A 50 -23.84 -18.11 -18.48
C GLY A 50 -22.95 -17.14 -19.22
N ILE A 51 -22.91 -15.91 -18.74
CA ILE A 51 -21.95 -14.92 -19.20
C ILE A 51 -20.71 -15.04 -18.33
N GLY A 52 -19.56 -15.23 -18.95
CA GLY A 52 -18.27 -15.27 -18.26
C GLY A 52 -17.49 -13.98 -18.49
N THR A 53 -16.82 -13.49 -17.45
CA THR A 53 -15.80 -12.45 -17.55
C THR A 53 -14.44 -13.06 -17.34
N VAL A 54 -13.51 -12.81 -18.25
CA VAL A 54 -12.12 -13.27 -18.13
C VAL A 54 -11.42 -12.39 -17.10
N GLU A 55 -10.79 -13.01 -16.12
CA GLU A 55 -10.06 -12.35 -15.03
C GLU A 55 -8.71 -13.02 -14.79
N PRO A 56 -7.70 -12.32 -14.25
CA PRO A 56 -6.51 -12.93 -13.68
C PRO A 56 -6.86 -13.86 -12.52
N GLU A 57 -6.04 -14.90 -12.26
CA GLU A 57 -6.23 -15.78 -11.09
C GLU A 57 -6.11 -14.99 -9.77
N SER A 58 -5.17 -14.05 -9.71
CA SER A 58 -4.98 -13.14 -8.57
C SER A 58 -6.12 -12.15 -8.36
N GLU A 59 -7.15 -12.20 -9.22
CA GLU A 59 -8.12 -11.12 -9.39
C GLU A 59 -7.43 -9.81 -9.81
N VAL A 60 -8.21 -8.78 -10.06
CA VAL A 60 -7.67 -7.46 -10.44
C VAL A 60 -7.46 -6.64 -9.18
N ILE A 61 -6.25 -6.17 -8.95
CA ILE A 61 -5.93 -5.31 -7.82
C ILE A 61 -5.92 -3.86 -8.28
N GLU A 62 -6.86 -3.08 -7.74
CA GLU A 62 -6.97 -1.65 -7.96
C GLU A 62 -6.17 -0.89 -6.91
N ILE A 63 -5.16 -0.13 -7.35
CA ILE A 63 -4.24 0.58 -6.49
C ILE A 63 -4.53 2.07 -6.55
N GLY A 64 -4.93 2.65 -5.41
CA GLY A 64 -5.11 4.07 -5.20
C GLY A 64 -3.92 4.72 -4.50
N ALA A 65 -3.99 6.05 -4.30
CA ALA A 65 -3.00 6.77 -3.53
C ALA A 65 -3.28 6.65 -2.02
N PRO A 66 -2.32 6.16 -1.20
CA PRO A 66 -2.48 6.09 0.25
C PRO A 66 -2.38 7.46 0.92
N ALA A 67 -1.84 8.45 0.23
CA ALA A 67 -1.76 9.84 0.67
C ALA A 67 -2.09 10.79 -0.48
N ALA A 68 -2.80 11.88 -0.17
CA ALA A 68 -3.13 12.89 -1.15
C ALA A 68 -1.90 13.76 -1.51
N GLY A 69 -1.83 14.20 -2.75
CA GLY A 69 -0.75 15.06 -3.24
C GLY A 69 -0.59 15.02 -4.76
N ILE A 70 0.38 15.76 -5.27
CA ILE A 70 0.71 15.79 -6.70
C ILE A 70 1.57 14.56 -7.05
N ILE A 71 1.30 13.92 -8.17
CA ILE A 71 2.11 12.81 -8.67
C ILE A 71 3.45 13.36 -9.18
N GLU A 72 4.53 12.90 -8.57
CA GLU A 72 5.90 13.34 -8.85
C GLU A 72 6.60 12.43 -9.88
N VAL A 73 6.30 11.12 -9.82
CA VAL A 73 6.88 10.12 -10.71
C VAL A 73 5.82 9.08 -11.05
N VAL A 74 5.78 8.64 -12.31
CA VAL A 74 5.07 7.43 -12.75
C VAL A 74 6.15 6.51 -13.34
N ALA A 75 6.36 5.36 -12.67
CA ALA A 75 7.47 4.46 -12.97
C ALA A 75 7.10 3.29 -13.88
N VAL A 76 5.80 3.13 -14.21
CA VAL A 76 5.28 2.01 -14.97
C VAL A 76 4.45 2.46 -16.16
N VAL A 77 4.31 1.56 -17.14
CA VAL A 77 3.45 1.73 -18.31
C VAL A 77 2.53 0.51 -18.46
N GLU A 78 1.42 0.69 -19.15
CA GLU A 78 0.48 -0.38 -19.44
C GLU A 78 1.15 -1.54 -20.18
N GLY A 79 0.80 -2.77 -19.81
CA GLY A 79 1.42 -3.99 -20.35
C GLY A 79 2.78 -4.36 -19.76
N GLN A 80 3.34 -3.56 -18.86
CA GLN A 80 4.64 -3.84 -18.24
C GLN A 80 4.51 -4.90 -17.16
N PRO A 81 5.36 -5.96 -17.15
CA PRO A 81 5.45 -6.89 -16.03
C PRO A 81 6.12 -6.22 -14.83
N VAL A 82 5.57 -6.43 -13.64
CA VAL A 82 6.07 -5.92 -12.36
C VAL A 82 6.18 -7.05 -11.35
N LYS A 83 7.11 -6.89 -10.41
CA LYS A 83 7.28 -7.77 -9.26
C LYS A 83 6.69 -7.14 -8.00
N ALA A 84 6.38 -7.96 -7.01
CA ALA A 84 6.03 -7.45 -5.70
C ALA A 84 7.15 -6.54 -5.17
N GLY A 85 6.79 -5.32 -4.73
CA GLY A 85 7.71 -4.29 -4.25
C GLY A 85 8.21 -3.31 -5.33
N ASP A 86 7.96 -3.54 -6.62
CA ASP A 86 8.34 -2.59 -7.68
C ASP A 86 7.58 -1.27 -7.53
N LEU A 87 8.28 -0.16 -7.78
CA LEU A 87 7.69 1.18 -7.69
C LEU A 87 6.71 1.39 -8.85
N LEU A 88 5.50 1.84 -8.54
CA LEU A 88 4.47 2.17 -9.52
C LEU A 88 4.41 3.67 -9.78
N PHE A 89 4.23 4.43 -8.73
CA PHE A 89 4.23 5.90 -8.79
C PHE A 89 4.60 6.49 -7.42
N THR A 90 4.94 7.77 -7.43
CA THR A 90 5.31 8.52 -6.24
C THR A 90 4.44 9.77 -6.12
N VAL A 91 3.87 9.97 -4.94
CA VAL A 91 3.13 11.18 -4.58
C VAL A 91 4.10 12.14 -3.91
N ASP A 92 4.02 13.43 -4.14
CA ASP A 92 4.93 14.49 -3.65
C ASP A 92 5.69 14.17 -2.35
N THR A 93 6.97 13.92 -2.49
CA THR A 93 7.84 13.46 -1.39
C THR A 93 8.63 14.57 -0.73
N ARG A 94 8.62 15.79 -1.27
CA ARG A 94 9.52 16.89 -0.86
C ARG A 94 9.40 17.23 0.61
N GLU A 95 8.18 17.44 1.10
CA GLU A 95 7.95 17.79 2.52
C GLU A 95 8.34 16.63 3.45
N VAL A 96 7.95 15.39 3.11
CA VAL A 96 8.23 14.24 3.99
C VAL A 96 9.71 13.87 4.00
N ARG A 97 10.44 14.08 2.88
CA ARG A 97 11.91 13.93 2.85
C ARG A 97 12.60 14.94 3.75
N GLN A 98 12.13 16.20 3.76
CA GLN A 98 12.67 17.21 4.66
C GLN A 98 12.41 16.86 6.13
N LYS A 99 11.21 16.38 6.46
CA LYS A 99 10.89 15.89 7.81
C LYS A 99 11.78 14.74 8.24
N LEU A 100 12.03 13.78 7.34
CA LEU A 100 12.94 12.66 7.59
C LEU A 100 14.36 13.16 7.85
N ALA A 101 14.88 14.07 7.02
CA ALA A 101 16.22 14.63 7.20
C ALA A 101 16.37 15.37 8.56
N VAL A 102 15.33 16.09 9.02
CA VAL A 102 15.32 16.73 10.34
C VAL A 102 15.36 15.66 11.44
N ALA A 103 14.52 14.64 11.35
CA ALA A 103 14.48 13.56 12.35
C ALA A 103 15.80 12.77 12.41
N GLU A 104 16.46 12.54 11.28
CA GLU A 104 17.80 11.93 11.22
C GLU A 104 18.85 12.81 11.93
N ALA A 105 18.78 14.13 11.77
CA ALA A 105 19.65 15.07 12.48
C ALA A 105 19.39 15.06 14.00
N GLU A 106 18.12 14.92 14.43
CA GLU A 106 17.76 14.76 15.84
C GLU A 106 18.37 13.48 16.42
N VAL A 107 18.30 12.34 15.71
CA VAL A 107 18.96 11.08 16.11
C VAL A 107 20.48 11.27 16.26
N ALA A 108 21.12 11.91 15.29
CA ALA A 108 22.54 12.17 15.33
C ALA A 108 22.93 13.03 16.55
N THR A 109 22.13 14.05 16.87
CA THR A 109 22.32 14.94 18.03
C THR A 109 22.16 14.17 19.34
N ALA A 110 21.12 13.35 19.49
CA ALA A 110 20.88 12.54 20.68
C ALA A 110 22.00 11.52 20.90
N LYS A 111 22.45 10.85 19.84
CA LYS A 111 23.58 9.91 19.88
C LYS A 111 24.90 10.60 20.26
N ALA A 112 25.15 11.79 19.72
CA ALA A 112 26.35 12.57 20.10
C ALA A 112 26.34 12.95 21.59
N ARG A 113 25.15 13.32 22.13
CA ARG A 113 25.00 13.60 23.55
C ARG A 113 25.26 12.38 24.42
N LEU A 114 24.71 11.21 24.06
CA LEU A 114 24.99 9.95 24.75
C LEU A 114 26.48 9.61 24.70
N ALA A 115 27.11 9.70 23.54
CA ALA A 115 28.55 9.47 23.39
C ALA A 115 29.39 10.42 24.23
N GLN A 116 28.98 11.68 24.38
CA GLN A 116 29.65 12.64 25.29
C GLN A 116 29.53 12.22 26.75
N LEU A 117 28.41 11.64 27.17
CA LEU A 117 28.21 11.09 28.52
C LEU A 117 29.05 9.81 28.74
N ASP A 118 29.05 8.92 27.72
CA ASP A 118 29.84 7.68 27.79
C ASP A 118 31.36 7.93 27.79
N ALA A 119 31.81 9.07 27.24
CA ALA A 119 33.22 9.46 27.28
C ALA A 119 33.68 9.97 28.66
N ARG A 120 32.82 10.03 29.66
CA ARG A 120 33.16 10.35 31.04
C ARG A 120 33.46 9.07 31.83
N PRO A 121 34.41 9.08 32.79
CA PRO A 121 35.22 10.23 33.19
C PRO A 121 36.31 10.56 32.16
N ARG A 122 36.60 11.86 31.98
CA ARG A 122 37.71 12.27 31.14
C ARG A 122 39.03 11.93 31.82
N ALA A 123 39.95 11.30 31.10
CA ALA A 123 41.24 10.91 31.64
C ALA A 123 42.01 12.10 32.24
N GLU A 124 41.92 13.28 31.63
CA GLU A 124 42.56 14.50 32.08
C GLU A 124 42.03 14.99 33.44
N ASP A 125 40.70 14.89 33.66
CA ASP A 125 40.08 15.33 34.93
C ASP A 125 40.48 14.38 36.07
N VAL A 126 40.49 13.08 35.82
CA VAL A 126 40.98 12.07 36.79
C VAL A 126 42.45 12.26 37.07
N ALA A 127 43.28 12.51 36.03
CA ALA A 127 44.74 12.74 36.22
C ALA A 127 45.02 14.02 37.05
N ARG A 128 44.24 15.10 36.80
CA ARG A 128 44.35 16.34 37.55
C ARG A 128 43.97 16.14 39.03
N ALA A 129 42.88 15.45 39.31
CA ALA A 129 42.47 15.14 40.68
C ALA A 129 43.48 14.22 41.38
N ALA A 130 44.04 13.23 40.69
CA ALA A 130 45.09 12.36 41.22
C ALA A 130 46.37 13.12 41.56
N ALA A 131 46.77 14.09 40.72
CA ALA A 131 47.92 14.94 40.99
C ALA A 131 47.70 15.85 42.24
N LEU A 132 46.45 16.33 42.44
CA LEU A 132 46.09 17.09 43.62
C LEU A 132 46.20 16.23 44.91
N VAL A 133 45.69 14.98 44.88
CA VAL A 133 45.86 14.03 45.99
C VAL A 133 47.35 13.81 46.31
N ALA A 134 48.21 13.60 45.32
CA ALA A 134 49.64 13.44 45.51
C ALA A 134 50.28 14.68 46.15
N ALA A 135 49.89 15.89 45.73
CA ALA A 135 50.38 17.15 46.32
C ALA A 135 49.94 17.29 47.80
N ARG A 136 48.68 16.96 48.13
CA ARG A 136 48.18 17.03 49.51
C ARG A 136 48.81 15.94 50.40
N GLN A 137 49.07 14.76 49.88
CA GLN A 137 49.78 13.68 50.54
C GLN A 137 51.21 14.14 50.91
N ALA A 138 51.95 14.80 50.01
CA ALA A 138 53.25 15.35 50.28
C ALA A 138 53.20 16.44 51.38
N SER A 139 52.17 17.30 51.32
CA SER A 139 51.99 18.33 52.37
C SER A 139 51.70 17.73 53.76
N LEU A 140 50.89 16.65 53.82
CA LEU A 140 50.64 15.94 55.08
C LEU A 140 51.92 15.29 55.61
N SER A 141 52.75 14.67 54.73
CA SER A 141 54.02 14.08 55.08
C SER A 141 54.97 15.13 55.67
N ASP A 142 55.11 16.30 55.04
CA ASP A 142 55.93 17.41 55.52
C ASP A 142 55.47 17.91 56.91
N ALA A 143 54.14 18.08 57.09
CA ALA A 143 53.56 18.47 58.36
C ALA A 143 53.85 17.45 59.50
N LYS A 144 53.71 16.15 59.19
CA LYS A 144 54.07 15.05 60.12
C LYS A 144 55.53 15.04 60.47
N ASP A 145 56.42 15.20 59.46
CA ASP A 145 57.83 15.25 59.65
C ASP A 145 58.28 16.43 60.48
N ARG A 146 57.62 17.61 60.34
CA ARG A 146 57.89 18.75 61.19
C ARG A 146 57.49 18.46 62.65
N LEU A 147 56.32 17.91 62.90
CA LEU A 147 55.87 17.53 64.22
C LEU A 147 56.82 16.47 64.84
N ALA A 148 57.20 15.44 64.13
CA ALA A 148 58.09 14.41 64.56
C ALA A 148 59.50 14.92 64.88
N ARG A 149 59.98 15.90 64.10
CA ARG A 149 61.26 16.61 64.44
C ARG A 149 61.17 17.38 65.73
N PHE A 150 60.05 18.16 65.89
CA PHE A 150 59.78 18.92 67.12
C PHE A 150 59.76 17.96 68.36
N ASP A 151 58.96 16.90 68.27
CA ASP A 151 58.83 15.93 69.39
C ASP A 151 60.15 15.28 69.75
N ARG A 152 61.08 15.09 68.79
CA ARG A 152 62.42 14.55 69.06
C ARG A 152 63.38 15.55 69.75
N VAL A 153 63.33 16.83 69.32
CA VAL A 153 64.16 17.90 69.86
C VAL A 153 63.60 18.47 71.16
N GLY A 154 62.26 18.68 71.24
CA GLY A 154 61.58 19.27 72.38
C GLY A 154 61.59 18.41 73.65
N ALA A 155 61.95 17.15 73.58
CA ALA A 155 62.16 16.33 74.78
C ALA A 155 63.39 16.81 75.64
N ASN A 156 64.30 17.68 75.15
CA ASN A 156 65.49 18.15 75.75
C ASN A 156 65.64 19.64 76.07
N GLU A 157 64.64 20.46 75.65
CA GLU A 157 64.67 21.95 75.92
C GLU A 157 63.31 22.46 76.33
N GLU A 158 63.23 23.45 77.19
CA GLU A 158 62.04 24.26 77.52
C GLU A 158 61.61 25.10 76.32
N LEU A 159 61.13 24.46 75.27
CA LEU A 159 60.64 25.14 74.08
C LEU A 159 59.20 25.55 74.23
N ALA A 160 58.80 26.67 73.59
CA ALA A 160 57.59 27.44 73.76
C ALA A 160 56.34 26.57 73.88
N PRO A 161 55.55 26.72 74.98
CA PRO A 161 54.37 25.86 75.28
C PRO A 161 53.28 25.79 74.17
N ASN A 162 53.28 26.78 73.25
CA ASN A 162 52.27 26.92 72.19
C ASN A 162 52.69 26.40 70.80
N GLU A 163 53.95 25.97 70.58
CA GLU A 163 54.44 25.53 69.29
C GLU A 163 53.91 24.12 68.89
N ARG A 164 53.96 23.18 69.87
CA ARG A 164 53.39 21.82 69.60
C ARG A 164 51.96 21.78 69.22
N PRO A 165 51.01 22.45 69.88
CA PRO A 165 49.60 22.53 69.44
C PRO A 165 49.46 23.11 68.04
N SER A 166 50.25 24.09 67.64
CA SER A 166 50.25 24.67 66.30
C SER A 166 50.65 23.65 65.24
N LEU A 167 51.67 22.82 65.51
CA LEU A 167 52.11 21.74 64.60
C LEU A 167 51.08 20.58 64.50
N VAL A 168 50.43 20.25 65.64
CA VAL A 168 49.30 19.29 65.62
C VAL A 168 48.16 19.78 64.78
N TYR A 169 47.73 21.05 64.94
CA TYR A 169 46.72 21.63 64.07
C TYR A 169 47.14 21.69 62.61
N ALA A 170 48.43 21.90 62.31
CA ALA A 170 48.92 21.86 60.92
C ALA A 170 48.81 20.42 60.32
N VAL A 171 49.03 19.38 61.08
CA VAL A 171 48.86 17.98 60.65
C VAL A 171 47.37 17.67 60.44
N GLU A 172 46.50 18.06 61.40
CA GLU A 172 45.06 17.87 61.29
C GLU A 172 44.49 18.56 60.04
N ARG A 173 44.92 19.80 59.80
CA ARG A 173 44.50 20.59 58.62
C ARG A 173 44.99 19.91 57.33
N ALA A 174 46.24 19.48 57.26
CA ALA A 174 46.77 18.80 56.11
C ALA A 174 46.09 17.42 55.83
N ALA A 175 45.68 16.72 56.91
CA ALA A 175 44.92 15.50 56.80
C ALA A 175 43.47 15.77 56.28
N ALA A 176 42.82 16.83 56.74
CA ALA A 176 41.53 17.24 56.22
C ALA A 176 41.60 17.66 54.74
N ASP A 177 42.65 18.41 54.35
CA ASP A 177 42.89 18.79 52.94
C ASP A 177 43.12 17.57 52.03
N LEU A 178 43.82 16.55 52.53
CA LEU A 178 43.99 15.31 51.80
C LEU A 178 42.66 14.56 51.63
N ALA A 179 41.90 14.41 52.70
CA ALA A 179 40.60 13.73 52.63
C ALA A 179 39.64 14.43 51.67
N ALA A 180 39.67 15.76 51.61
CA ALA A 180 38.90 16.51 50.61
C ALA A 180 39.36 16.21 49.18
N ALA A 181 40.68 16.19 48.93
CA ALA A 181 41.23 15.87 47.61
C ALA A 181 40.95 14.42 47.20
N GLU A 182 40.93 13.47 48.12
CA GLU A 182 40.56 12.05 47.87
C GLU A 182 39.07 11.94 47.53
N ALA A 183 38.19 12.69 48.19
CA ALA A 183 36.78 12.73 47.84
C ALA A 183 36.55 13.32 46.45
N ASP A 184 37.27 14.40 46.07
CA ASP A 184 37.21 14.98 44.71
C ASP A 184 37.71 13.98 43.66
N LEU A 185 38.77 13.22 43.93
CA LEU A 185 39.24 12.14 43.02
C LEU A 185 38.21 11.01 42.89
N ALA A 186 37.61 10.61 44.00
CA ALA A 186 36.55 9.61 43.97
C ALA A 186 35.37 10.08 43.11
N GLN A 187 34.93 11.32 43.27
CA GLN A 187 33.90 11.91 42.44
C GLN A 187 34.29 11.99 40.96
N ALA A 188 35.51 12.41 40.64
CA ALA A 188 36.03 12.46 39.28
C ALA A 188 36.04 11.08 38.60
N LYS A 189 36.27 10.00 39.35
CA LYS A 189 36.28 8.61 38.84
C LYS A 189 34.88 8.04 38.60
N VAL A 190 33.82 8.53 39.21
CA VAL A 190 32.45 8.01 39.05
C VAL A 190 31.94 8.25 37.60
N GLY A 191 32.38 9.34 36.96
CA GLY A 191 31.98 9.64 35.59
C GLY A 191 30.54 10.10 35.47
N THR A 192 29.80 9.51 34.54
CA THR A 192 28.37 9.80 34.33
C THR A 192 27.50 8.97 35.26
N TYR A 193 26.53 9.58 35.90
CA TYR A 193 25.55 8.85 36.71
C TYR A 193 24.67 7.95 35.81
N PRO A 194 24.32 6.72 36.29
CA PRO A 194 23.50 5.79 35.53
C PRO A 194 22.17 6.39 35.07
N GLU A 195 21.58 7.26 35.88
CA GLU A 195 20.31 7.94 35.62
C GLU A 195 20.42 8.91 34.44
N ASP A 196 21.52 9.68 34.38
CA ASP A 196 21.77 10.62 33.28
C ASP A 196 22.01 9.87 31.96
N ARG A 197 22.72 8.75 32.03
CA ARG A 197 22.92 7.87 30.88
C ARG A 197 21.62 7.25 30.42
N ALA A 198 20.79 6.74 31.34
CA ALA A 198 19.50 6.17 31.02
C ALA A 198 18.54 7.20 30.39
N ALA A 199 18.58 8.45 30.86
CA ALA A 199 17.83 9.56 30.27
C ALA A 199 18.29 9.85 28.84
N ALA A 200 19.59 9.93 28.60
CA ALA A 200 20.14 10.13 27.26
C ALA A 200 19.83 8.95 26.29
N GLU A 201 19.85 7.73 26.78
CA GLU A 201 19.42 6.55 26.02
C GLU A 201 17.91 6.62 25.66
N ALA A 202 17.09 7.13 26.57
CA ALA A 202 15.67 7.35 26.29
C ALA A 202 15.47 8.46 25.24
N ASP A 203 16.26 9.54 25.27
CA ASP A 203 16.26 10.58 24.25
C ASP A 203 16.64 10.02 22.86
N VAL A 204 17.62 9.13 22.79
CA VAL A 204 18.00 8.43 21.54
C VAL A 204 16.82 7.59 21.02
N ARG A 205 16.19 6.78 21.87
CA ARG A 205 15.02 5.97 21.46
C ARG A 205 13.86 6.82 20.98
N LEU A 206 13.60 7.96 21.64
CA LEU A 206 12.56 8.90 21.22
C LEU A 206 12.86 9.50 19.83
N ALA A 207 14.12 9.92 19.61
CA ALA A 207 14.54 10.46 18.31
C ALA A 207 14.47 9.40 17.20
N GLU A 208 14.86 8.16 17.49
CA GLU A 208 14.73 7.04 16.55
C GLU A 208 13.28 6.73 16.19
N ALA A 209 12.38 6.75 17.18
CA ALA A 209 10.95 6.57 16.93
C ALA A 209 10.36 7.66 16.00
N ARG A 210 10.80 8.91 16.18
CA ARG A 210 10.41 10.03 15.30
C ARG A 210 10.95 9.86 13.87
N ARG A 211 12.23 9.41 13.75
CA ARG A 211 12.82 9.10 12.44
C ARG A 211 12.05 7.99 11.74
N ASP A 212 11.65 6.94 12.46
CA ASP A 212 10.92 5.80 11.90
C ASP A 212 9.50 6.21 11.46
N ASP A 213 8.84 7.09 12.21
CA ASP A 213 7.55 7.66 11.79
C ASP A 213 7.69 8.49 10.50
N ALA A 214 8.71 9.35 10.42
CA ALA A 214 8.99 10.14 9.23
C ALA A 214 9.37 9.25 8.02
N ALA A 215 10.15 8.19 8.23
CA ALA A 215 10.47 7.20 7.20
C ALA A 215 9.23 6.44 6.73
N GLY A 216 8.35 6.05 7.65
CA GLY A 216 7.05 5.45 7.33
C GLY A 216 6.15 6.40 6.53
N ALA A 217 6.17 7.70 6.83
CA ALA A 217 5.45 8.70 6.05
C ALA A 217 6.00 8.82 4.62
N LEU A 218 7.31 8.73 4.42
CA LEU A 218 7.93 8.70 3.11
C LEU A 218 7.57 7.43 2.36
N ALA A 219 7.65 6.26 3.01
CA ALA A 219 7.29 4.98 2.40
C ALA A 219 5.83 4.96 1.91
N ARG A 220 4.92 5.60 2.61
CA ARG A 220 3.52 5.74 2.16
C ARG A 220 3.36 6.63 0.92
N ARG A 221 4.35 7.45 0.57
CA ARG A 221 4.33 8.27 -0.65
C ARG A 221 4.84 7.52 -1.89
N GLU A 222 5.61 6.46 -1.69
CA GLU A 222 6.09 5.57 -2.74
C GLU A 222 5.14 4.38 -2.86
N VAL A 223 4.26 4.42 -3.84
CA VAL A 223 3.29 3.35 -4.06
C VAL A 223 3.94 2.23 -4.85
N ARG A 224 3.95 1.03 -4.27
CA ARG A 224 4.61 -0.15 -4.80
C ARG A 224 3.61 -1.26 -5.09
N SER A 225 3.95 -2.14 -6.03
CA SER A 225 3.12 -3.30 -6.35
C SER A 225 3.04 -4.27 -5.17
N PRO A 226 1.83 -4.67 -4.73
CA PRO A 226 1.67 -5.69 -3.69
C PRO A 226 1.95 -7.11 -4.19
N ILE A 227 1.84 -7.35 -5.49
CA ILE A 227 2.00 -8.67 -6.13
C ILE A 227 2.94 -8.58 -7.33
N ALA A 228 3.40 -9.76 -7.79
CA ALA A 228 3.95 -9.89 -9.13
C ALA A 228 2.78 -10.01 -10.12
N GLY A 229 2.89 -9.38 -11.30
CA GLY A 229 1.84 -9.40 -12.30
C GLY A 229 2.14 -8.46 -13.46
N THR A 230 1.13 -8.11 -14.23
CA THR A 230 1.22 -7.14 -15.33
C THR A 230 0.34 -5.93 -15.02
N VAL A 231 0.85 -4.75 -15.35
CA VAL A 231 0.09 -3.50 -15.27
C VAL A 231 -0.97 -3.50 -16.36
N LEU A 232 -2.24 -3.52 -15.96
CA LEU A 232 -3.37 -3.57 -16.91
C LEU A 232 -3.79 -2.18 -17.36
N GLU A 233 -3.79 -1.23 -16.45
CA GLU A 233 -4.25 0.14 -16.71
C GLU A 233 -3.47 1.13 -15.84
N VAL A 234 -3.15 2.31 -16.42
CA VAL A 234 -2.47 3.42 -15.75
C VAL A 234 -3.27 4.70 -15.96
N GLU A 235 -4.13 5.03 -15.00
CA GLU A 235 -4.91 6.27 -14.99
C GLU A 235 -4.13 7.46 -14.42
N VAL A 236 -3.04 7.18 -13.69
CA VAL A 236 -2.19 8.19 -13.07
C VAL A 236 -1.33 8.91 -14.11
N ARG A 237 -1.20 10.24 -13.97
CA ARG A 237 -0.33 11.05 -14.84
C ARG A 237 0.55 11.98 -14.02
N LEU A 238 1.76 12.21 -14.51
CA LEU A 238 2.69 13.16 -13.90
C LEU A 238 2.03 14.54 -13.73
N GLY A 239 2.18 15.14 -12.55
CA GLY A 239 1.65 16.46 -12.24
C GLY A 239 0.15 16.50 -11.89
N THR A 240 -0.60 15.41 -11.99
CA THR A 240 -2.00 15.37 -11.54
C THR A 240 -2.07 15.26 -10.02
N TYR A 241 -3.16 15.75 -9.45
CA TYR A 241 -3.43 15.61 -8.03
C TYR A 241 -4.14 14.30 -7.74
N ALA A 242 -3.54 13.44 -6.92
CA ALA A 242 -4.15 12.23 -6.40
C ALA A 242 -4.84 12.51 -5.08
N SER A 243 -6.12 12.12 -4.97
CA SER A 243 -6.85 12.12 -3.71
C SER A 243 -6.64 10.79 -2.97
N SER A 244 -6.82 10.78 -1.66
CA SER A 244 -6.75 9.59 -0.82
C SER A 244 -8.07 9.39 -0.06
N GLY A 245 -8.35 8.16 0.34
CA GLY A 245 -9.54 7.80 1.11
C GLY A 245 -10.45 6.77 0.42
N PRO A 246 -11.58 6.39 1.05
CA PRO A 246 -12.42 5.29 0.58
C PRO A 246 -13.07 5.49 -0.79
N GLN A 247 -13.19 6.74 -1.25
CA GLN A 247 -13.75 7.11 -2.55
C GLN A 247 -12.68 7.63 -3.51
N ALA A 248 -11.39 7.44 -3.18
CA ALA A 248 -10.32 7.85 -4.09
C ALA A 248 -10.36 7.01 -5.37
N PRO A 249 -10.10 7.61 -6.55
CA PRO A 249 -10.04 6.87 -7.79
C PRO A 249 -8.89 5.85 -7.74
N ARG A 250 -9.07 4.74 -8.45
CA ARG A 250 -7.97 3.85 -8.78
C ARG A 250 -6.99 4.59 -9.69
N LEU A 251 -5.72 4.35 -9.52
CA LEU A 251 -4.67 5.01 -10.30
C LEU A 251 -3.87 4.02 -11.14
N VAL A 252 -3.69 2.82 -10.65
CA VAL A 252 -3.03 1.72 -11.35
C VAL A 252 -3.78 0.43 -11.07
N THR A 253 -3.99 -0.36 -12.11
CA THR A 253 -4.64 -1.67 -12.02
C THR A 253 -3.63 -2.74 -12.40
N ILE A 254 -3.46 -3.75 -11.54
CA ILE A 254 -2.51 -4.84 -11.74
C ILE A 254 -3.26 -6.18 -11.67
N GLY A 255 -2.85 -7.13 -12.50
CA GLY A 255 -3.33 -8.50 -12.48
C GLY A 255 -2.29 -9.46 -13.02
N ASP A 256 -2.38 -10.71 -12.58
CA ASP A 256 -1.56 -11.78 -13.14
C ASP A 256 -2.24 -12.32 -14.40
N LEU A 257 -1.58 -12.17 -15.55
CA LEU A 257 -2.14 -12.63 -16.83
C LEU A 257 -2.03 -14.12 -17.04
N GLU A 258 -1.27 -14.83 -16.24
CA GLU A 258 -1.07 -16.28 -16.34
C GLU A 258 -1.04 -16.92 -14.95
N PRO A 259 -2.01 -17.79 -14.61
CA PRO A 259 -3.13 -18.24 -15.44
C PRO A 259 -4.33 -17.29 -15.42
N LEU A 260 -5.11 -17.29 -16.49
CA LEU A 260 -6.40 -16.64 -16.57
C LEU A 260 -7.51 -17.55 -16.06
N GLN A 261 -8.53 -16.96 -15.46
CA GLN A 261 -9.76 -17.62 -15.04
C GLN A 261 -10.99 -16.92 -15.64
N VAL A 262 -12.12 -17.63 -15.62
CA VAL A 262 -13.40 -17.09 -16.06
C VAL A 262 -14.34 -17.08 -14.87
N ARG A 263 -14.85 -15.91 -14.53
CA ARG A 263 -15.94 -15.73 -13.57
C ARG A 263 -17.25 -15.81 -14.33
N VAL A 264 -18.06 -16.81 -14.04
CA VAL A 264 -19.30 -17.12 -14.76
C VAL A 264 -20.48 -16.75 -13.88
N ASP A 265 -21.37 -15.92 -14.40
CA ASP A 265 -22.64 -15.59 -13.76
C ASP A 265 -23.68 -16.66 -14.14
N ILE A 266 -24.16 -17.43 -13.17
CA ILE A 266 -25.20 -18.45 -13.31
C ILE A 266 -26.47 -17.93 -12.66
N ASP A 267 -27.59 -17.98 -13.38
CA ASP A 267 -28.90 -17.53 -12.89
C ASP A 267 -29.33 -18.37 -11.68
N GLU A 268 -29.87 -17.70 -10.63
CA GLU A 268 -30.34 -18.36 -9.42
C GLU A 268 -31.40 -19.45 -9.72
N LEU A 269 -32.23 -19.23 -10.72
CA LEU A 269 -33.26 -20.17 -11.13
C LEU A 269 -32.72 -21.48 -11.73
N ASP A 270 -31.52 -21.44 -12.28
CA ASP A 270 -30.85 -22.56 -12.90
C ASP A 270 -29.85 -23.28 -11.99
N LEU A 271 -29.59 -22.77 -10.78
CA LEU A 271 -28.58 -23.34 -9.86
C LEU A 271 -28.83 -24.79 -9.48
N TRP A 272 -30.08 -25.21 -9.39
CA TRP A 272 -30.42 -26.60 -9.08
C TRP A 272 -29.96 -27.62 -10.14
N ARG A 273 -29.66 -27.17 -11.35
CA ARG A 273 -29.11 -27.98 -12.46
C ARG A 273 -27.60 -27.96 -12.51
N PHE A 274 -26.97 -27.09 -11.73
CA PHE A 274 -25.51 -26.91 -11.73
C PHE A 274 -24.80 -28.11 -11.15
N ARG A 275 -23.75 -28.57 -11.85
CA ARG A 275 -22.87 -29.66 -11.40
C ARG A 275 -21.43 -29.19 -11.42
N PRO A 276 -20.72 -29.22 -10.27
CA PRO A 276 -19.31 -28.85 -10.21
C PRO A 276 -18.40 -29.71 -11.08
N ASP A 277 -18.79 -30.98 -11.31
CA ASP A 277 -18.07 -31.95 -12.13
C ASP A 277 -18.47 -31.93 -13.60
N GLY A 278 -19.44 -31.09 -13.99
CA GLY A 278 -19.89 -30.89 -15.35
C GLY A 278 -18.80 -30.27 -16.23
N ARG A 279 -18.68 -30.77 -17.47
CA ARG A 279 -17.77 -30.15 -18.44
C ARG A 279 -18.23 -28.74 -18.74
N ALA A 280 -17.28 -27.83 -18.89
CA ALA A 280 -17.58 -26.45 -19.21
C ALA A 280 -16.66 -25.93 -20.31
N VAL A 281 -17.18 -25.02 -21.14
CA VAL A 281 -16.45 -24.42 -22.26
C VAL A 281 -16.80 -22.94 -22.36
N ALA A 282 -15.79 -22.10 -22.57
CA ALA A 282 -15.97 -20.70 -22.92
C ALA A 282 -15.79 -20.51 -24.42
N MET A 283 -16.57 -19.59 -24.99
CA MET A 283 -16.51 -19.22 -26.40
C MET A 283 -16.47 -17.70 -26.54
N LEU A 284 -15.63 -17.21 -27.46
CA LEU A 284 -15.61 -15.80 -27.82
C LEU A 284 -16.88 -15.41 -28.56
N ARG A 285 -17.47 -14.28 -28.17
CA ARG A 285 -18.61 -13.72 -28.90
C ARG A 285 -18.23 -13.33 -30.33
N GLY A 286 -19.01 -13.77 -31.30
CA GLY A 286 -18.84 -13.43 -32.71
C GLY A 286 -17.75 -14.19 -33.47
N SER A 287 -16.92 -15.03 -32.83
CA SER A 287 -15.90 -15.84 -33.53
C SER A 287 -16.28 -17.28 -33.74
N GLY A 288 -17.39 -17.74 -33.24
CA GLY A 288 -18.17 -18.97 -33.53
C GLY A 288 -17.50 -20.33 -33.47
N LYS A 289 -16.17 -20.42 -33.29
CA LYS A 289 -15.47 -21.73 -33.45
C LYS A 289 -14.32 -21.98 -32.47
N ARG A 290 -13.91 -21.02 -31.64
CA ARG A 290 -12.81 -21.27 -30.73
C ARG A 290 -13.35 -21.50 -29.32
N GLU A 291 -13.17 -22.75 -28.89
CA GLU A 291 -13.58 -23.24 -27.58
C GLU A 291 -12.38 -23.21 -26.64
N PHE A 292 -12.60 -22.76 -25.44
CA PHE A 292 -11.63 -22.77 -24.33
C PHE A 292 -12.18 -23.70 -23.26
N PRO A 293 -11.60 -24.90 -23.08
CA PRO A 293 -12.01 -25.81 -22.02
C PRO A 293 -11.84 -25.17 -20.66
N LEU A 294 -12.82 -25.38 -19.80
CA LEU A 294 -12.85 -24.79 -18.46
C LEU A 294 -12.89 -25.89 -17.40
N ARG A 295 -12.08 -25.74 -16.35
CA ARG A 295 -12.10 -26.59 -15.18
C ARG A 295 -12.66 -25.82 -13.99
N PHE A 296 -13.68 -26.36 -13.33
CA PHE A 296 -14.26 -25.76 -12.13
C PHE A 296 -13.22 -25.63 -11.02
N VAL A 297 -13.16 -24.46 -10.40
CA VAL A 297 -12.28 -24.16 -9.27
C VAL A 297 -13.10 -24.04 -7.99
N ARG A 298 -14.04 -23.12 -7.96
CA ARG A 298 -14.89 -22.84 -6.79
C ARG A 298 -16.15 -22.08 -7.17
N MET A 299 -17.11 -22.11 -6.27
CA MET A 299 -18.29 -21.26 -6.33
C MET A 299 -18.19 -20.15 -5.26
N VAL A 300 -18.62 -18.96 -5.60
CA VAL A 300 -18.72 -17.86 -4.63
C VAL A 300 -20.06 -18.06 -3.90
N PRO A 301 -20.07 -18.32 -2.56
CA PRO A 301 -21.27 -18.65 -1.83
C PRO A 301 -22.13 -17.41 -1.50
N GLN A 302 -22.38 -16.59 -2.50
CA GLN A 302 -23.17 -15.37 -2.37
C GLN A 302 -23.94 -15.11 -3.67
N VAL A 303 -25.24 -14.88 -3.54
CA VAL A 303 -26.09 -14.48 -4.65
C VAL A 303 -26.07 -12.95 -4.74
N THR A 304 -25.72 -12.44 -5.92
CA THR A 304 -25.61 -11.01 -6.20
C THR A 304 -26.53 -10.57 -7.34
N PRO A 305 -26.95 -9.31 -7.42
CA PRO A 305 -27.64 -8.80 -8.59
C PRO A 305 -26.75 -8.93 -9.82
N LYS A 306 -27.31 -9.35 -10.95
CA LYS A 306 -26.60 -9.45 -12.23
C LYS A 306 -26.09 -8.08 -12.66
N ARG A 307 -24.79 -7.97 -12.89
CA ARG A 307 -24.14 -6.71 -13.33
C ARG A 307 -23.78 -6.71 -14.81
N THR A 308 -23.55 -7.88 -15.38
CA THR A 308 -23.14 -8.04 -16.77
C THR A 308 -24.36 -8.28 -17.63
N LEU A 309 -24.64 -7.39 -18.57
CA LEU A 309 -25.76 -7.52 -19.50
C LEU A 309 -25.28 -8.22 -20.79
N SER A 310 -26.09 -9.17 -21.30
CA SER A 310 -25.81 -9.87 -22.55
C SER A 310 -25.97 -8.99 -23.77
N GLY A 311 -26.67 -7.86 -23.63
CA GLY A 311 -27.02 -6.96 -24.75
C GLY A 311 -28.22 -7.45 -25.57
N GLU A 312 -28.94 -8.47 -25.12
CA GLU A 312 -30.17 -8.93 -25.76
C GLU A 312 -31.35 -8.01 -25.42
N MET A 313 -32.15 -7.69 -26.44
CA MET A 313 -33.36 -6.91 -26.25
C MET A 313 -34.39 -7.73 -25.43
N GLY A 314 -34.67 -7.28 -24.18
CA GLY A 314 -35.59 -7.94 -23.27
C GLY A 314 -34.99 -8.58 -22.03
N GLU A 315 -33.67 -8.43 -21.84
CA GLU A 315 -32.98 -8.91 -20.62
C GLU A 315 -33.52 -8.19 -19.37
N ARG A 316 -33.99 -8.98 -18.38
CA ARG A 316 -34.51 -8.44 -17.13
C ARG A 316 -33.36 -8.02 -16.22
N MET A 317 -33.36 -6.78 -15.77
CA MET A 317 -32.35 -6.24 -14.83
C MET A 317 -32.51 -6.77 -13.39
N ASP A 318 -33.56 -7.54 -13.09
CA ASP A 318 -33.89 -8.00 -11.72
C ASP A 318 -33.54 -9.49 -11.49
N THR A 319 -32.58 -10.01 -12.24
CA THR A 319 -32.11 -11.38 -12.04
C THR A 319 -30.94 -11.42 -11.06
N ARG A 320 -30.98 -12.39 -10.16
CA ARG A 320 -29.90 -12.70 -9.24
C ARG A 320 -29.05 -13.82 -9.79
N VAL A 321 -27.74 -13.71 -9.59
CA VAL A 321 -26.77 -14.69 -10.09
C VAL A 321 -25.89 -15.16 -8.97
N MET A 322 -25.46 -16.41 -9.06
CA MET A 322 -24.36 -16.97 -8.31
C MET A 322 -23.15 -17.08 -9.23
N GLN A 323 -21.97 -16.79 -8.70
CA GLN A 323 -20.74 -16.77 -9.47
C GLN A 323 -19.95 -18.07 -9.29
N ALA A 324 -19.60 -18.69 -10.41
CA ALA A 324 -18.70 -19.83 -10.47
C ALA A 324 -17.37 -19.42 -11.12
N ILE A 325 -16.26 -19.84 -10.54
CA ILE A 325 -14.93 -19.54 -11.03
C ILE A 325 -14.35 -20.78 -11.69
N TYR A 326 -13.89 -20.62 -12.92
CA TYR A 326 -13.30 -21.66 -13.75
C TYR A 326 -11.90 -21.27 -14.18
N ALA A 327 -10.94 -22.18 -14.06
CA ALA A 327 -9.62 -22.05 -14.66
C ALA A 327 -9.70 -22.42 -16.15
N ILE A 328 -9.00 -21.69 -17.00
CA ILE A 328 -8.90 -21.98 -18.42
C ILE A 328 -7.84 -23.07 -18.60
N GLU A 329 -8.17 -24.15 -19.30
CA GLU A 329 -7.24 -25.24 -19.61
C GLU A 329 -6.56 -25.00 -20.96
N GLY A 330 -5.22 -25.04 -20.97
CA GLY A 330 -4.42 -24.86 -22.18
C GLY A 330 -4.06 -23.41 -22.49
N ASP A 331 -3.86 -23.09 -23.78
CA ASP A 331 -3.49 -21.74 -24.23
C ASP A 331 -4.70 -20.81 -24.21
N ALA A 332 -4.69 -19.87 -23.27
CA ALA A 332 -5.73 -18.87 -23.12
C ALA A 332 -5.72 -17.78 -24.21
N ARG A 333 -4.69 -17.69 -25.04
CA ARG A 333 -4.62 -16.66 -26.10
C ARG A 333 -5.67 -16.86 -27.18
N PRO A 334 -6.37 -15.83 -27.66
CA PRO A 334 -6.15 -14.40 -27.47
C PRO A 334 -7.01 -13.75 -26.36
N LEU A 335 -7.41 -14.48 -25.30
CA LEU A 335 -8.25 -13.92 -24.25
C LEU A 335 -7.49 -12.84 -23.46
N MET A 336 -8.21 -11.79 -23.12
CA MET A 336 -7.69 -10.67 -22.34
C MET A 336 -8.56 -10.45 -21.10
N PRO A 337 -8.00 -10.00 -19.95
CA PRO A 337 -8.76 -9.61 -18.79
C PRO A 337 -9.84 -8.58 -19.13
N GLY A 338 -11.01 -8.70 -18.50
CA GLY A 338 -12.17 -7.87 -18.78
C GLY A 338 -13.01 -8.30 -19.99
N GLN A 339 -12.52 -9.26 -20.79
CA GLN A 339 -13.25 -9.74 -21.96
C GLN A 339 -14.45 -10.59 -21.54
N VAL A 340 -15.59 -10.37 -22.22
CA VAL A 340 -16.81 -11.14 -22.01
C VAL A 340 -16.86 -12.32 -22.95
N VAL A 341 -17.14 -13.51 -22.40
CA VAL A 341 -17.25 -14.78 -23.13
C VAL A 341 -18.59 -15.44 -22.83
N ASP A 342 -19.11 -16.22 -23.79
CA ASP A 342 -20.25 -17.07 -23.55
C ASP A 342 -19.76 -18.40 -22.96
N VAL A 343 -20.33 -18.82 -21.85
CA VAL A 343 -19.94 -20.05 -21.16
C VAL A 343 -21.09 -21.03 -21.17
N PHE A 344 -20.78 -22.26 -21.58
CA PHE A 344 -21.71 -23.38 -21.54
C PHE A 344 -21.19 -24.42 -20.56
N ILE A 345 -22.03 -24.80 -19.60
CA ILE A 345 -21.74 -25.79 -18.59
C ILE A 345 -22.69 -26.96 -18.81
N GLU A 346 -22.18 -28.18 -18.86
CA GLU A 346 -22.99 -29.39 -18.91
C GLU A 346 -23.85 -29.49 -17.64
N ALA A 347 -25.15 -29.59 -17.84
CA ALA A 347 -26.12 -29.61 -16.75
C ALA A 347 -26.83 -30.93 -16.62
N GLU A 348 -27.43 -31.20 -15.48
CA GLU A 348 -28.32 -32.33 -15.28
C GLU A 348 -29.51 -32.23 -16.23
N GLU A 349 -29.91 -33.35 -16.88
CA GLU A 349 -31.12 -33.38 -17.67
C GLU A 349 -32.31 -33.13 -16.75
N GLY A 350 -32.93 -31.95 -16.90
CA GLY A 350 -34.17 -31.66 -16.17
C GLY A 350 -35.20 -32.72 -16.55
N SER A 351 -35.60 -33.54 -15.57
CA SER A 351 -36.79 -34.37 -15.71
C SER A 351 -37.95 -33.45 -16.09
N ALA A 352 -38.48 -33.60 -17.28
CA ALA A 352 -39.73 -32.95 -17.67
C ALA A 352 -40.86 -33.55 -16.84
N ALA A 353 -40.93 -33.11 -15.57
CA ALA A 353 -42.06 -33.44 -14.69
C ALA A 353 -43.19 -32.43 -15.02
N GLY A 354 -44.20 -32.93 -15.70
CA GLY A 354 -45.45 -32.20 -15.86
C GLY A 354 -45.97 -32.02 -17.29
N ALA A 355 -46.03 -33.12 -18.06
CA ALA A 355 -47.13 -33.22 -19.02
C ALA A 355 -48.41 -33.26 -18.17
N VAL A 356 -49.07 -32.11 -18.02
CA VAL A 356 -50.43 -32.06 -17.49
C VAL A 356 -51.27 -32.81 -18.51
N ASP A 357 -51.67 -34.03 -18.17
CA ASP A 357 -52.71 -34.79 -18.85
C ASP A 357 -54.04 -34.05 -18.68
N ASP A 358 -54.38 -33.23 -19.67
CA ASP A 358 -55.71 -32.63 -19.80
C ASP A 358 -56.69 -33.76 -20.24
N GLY A 359 -56.98 -34.65 -19.30
CA GLY A 359 -58.05 -35.60 -19.41
C GLY A 359 -59.43 -34.88 -19.34
N VAL A 360 -59.94 -34.52 -20.48
CA VAL A 360 -61.37 -34.19 -20.69
C VAL A 360 -62.20 -35.37 -20.24
N ARG A 361 -63.04 -35.17 -19.24
CA ARG A 361 -64.40 -35.72 -19.12
C ARG A 361 -65.31 -34.79 -18.32
#